data_fd90ead5bf123ad128cb0da07484b0d6
#
_entry.id   fd90ead5bf123ad128cb0da07484b0d6
#
_cell.length_a   1.000
_cell.length_b   1.000
_cell.length_c   1.000
_cell.angle_alpha   90.00
_cell.angle_beta   90.00
_cell.angle_gamma   90.00
#
_symmetry.space_group_name_H-M   'P 1'
#
loop_
_entity.id
_entity.type
_entity.pdbx_description
1 polymer ?
#
loop_
_entity_poly.entity_id
_entity_poly.type
_entity_poly.pdbx_seq_one_letter_code
_entity_poly.pdbx_strand_id
1 'polypeptide(L)'
;MAEHLCSSHGTTKELTLLGILPTVGALLGKTELKLFSTHKERGNMYFIALAPSGAGKTPAAQISCTQPIVNHLEVKIGGDKQILVDNSSVSGLFSYFLNEKAVPIMCIDECQGFFNPSKSSNDQSLTMEHMCKLYDGDASYSVKGNKGKRIGTQFAAMSLVGYTTPKMFLQKLWGRVVENKNGFAYQFLVFCCSQENVSIVDKEEYSSQLDEFAISSLDLVYEKIYAEHNCGDPVEYKLTVGAKEIYQKYIAQSAQEGHQSDAKVSKNALKLALVLHVFYDRLKKAIDSTVGPVPRGIPDQTMKMAVSLCSAFLHVKALMDLVSLF
;
A
#
# COMPACT_ATOMS: atom_id res chain seq x y z
N MET A 1 -2.92 18.35 10.90
CA MET A 1 -3.17 16.91 11.19
C MET A 1 -1.92 16.06 11.02
N ALA A 2 -1.39 15.84 9.81
CA ALA A 2 -0.20 15.01 9.62
C ALA A 2 1.04 15.52 10.39
N GLU A 3 1.26 16.82 10.48
CA GLU A 3 2.38 17.42 11.22
C GLU A 3 2.30 17.12 12.70
N HIS A 4 1.14 17.23 13.30
CA HIS A 4 0.93 16.94 14.72
C HIS A 4 1.08 15.45 15.03
N LEU A 5 0.43 14.58 14.24
CA LEU A 5 0.59 13.13 14.39
C LEU A 5 2.05 12.67 14.30
N CYS A 6 2.84 13.31 13.45
CA CYS A 6 4.23 12.92 13.26
C CYS A 6 5.14 13.44 14.39
N SER A 7 4.96 14.68 14.86
CA SER A 7 5.81 15.26 15.89
C SER A 7 5.58 14.60 17.25
N SER A 8 4.35 14.35 17.64
CA SER A 8 4.03 13.70 18.92
C SER A 8 4.50 12.24 19.01
N HIS A 9 4.57 11.55 17.87
CA HIS A 9 4.98 10.14 17.84
C HIS A 9 6.43 9.92 17.41
N GLY A 10 7.21 10.98 17.18
CA GLY A 10 8.61 10.88 16.80
C GLY A 10 8.83 10.19 15.43
N THR A 11 8.01 10.54 14.45
CA THR A 11 8.09 10.04 13.06
C THR A 11 8.02 11.19 12.05
N THR A 12 8.14 10.90 10.76
CA THR A 12 8.02 11.87 9.68
C THR A 12 6.70 11.74 8.92
N LYS A 13 6.28 12.84 8.28
CA LYS A 13 5.07 12.87 7.44
C LYS A 13 5.14 11.86 6.31
N GLU A 14 6.31 11.75 5.70
CA GLU A 14 6.58 10.86 4.58
C GLU A 14 6.39 9.40 4.99
N LEU A 15 7.01 8.98 6.09
CA LEU A 15 6.86 7.61 6.60
C LEU A 15 5.42 7.27 6.94
N THR A 16 4.71 8.21 7.57
CA THR A 16 3.30 8.03 7.93
C THR A 16 2.42 7.93 6.67
N LEU A 17 2.62 8.80 5.67
CA LEU A 17 1.87 8.75 4.42
C LEU A 17 2.10 7.44 3.66
N LEU A 18 3.32 6.93 3.68
CA LEU A 18 3.66 5.65 3.05
C LEU A 18 2.97 4.45 3.72
N GLY A 19 2.62 4.55 5.00
CA GLY A 19 1.76 3.56 5.66
C GLY A 19 0.28 3.75 5.34
N ILE A 20 -0.19 5.00 5.28
CA ILE A 20 -1.60 5.33 4.98
C ILE A 20 -2.02 4.82 3.60
N LEU A 21 -1.23 5.08 2.55
CA LEU A 21 -1.62 4.76 1.18
C LEU A 21 -1.92 3.28 0.95
N PRO A 22 -1.04 2.32 1.29
CA PRO A 22 -1.37 0.90 1.12
C PRO A 22 -2.46 0.43 2.08
N THR A 23 -2.62 1.04 3.25
CA THR A 23 -3.73 0.75 4.16
C THR A 23 -5.06 1.13 3.51
N VAL A 24 -5.18 2.35 2.98
CA VAL A 24 -6.37 2.75 2.20
C VAL A 24 -6.58 1.82 1.01
N GLY A 25 -5.52 1.44 0.31
CA GLY A 25 -5.60 0.47 -0.79
C GLY A 25 -6.22 -0.87 -0.40
N ALA A 26 -5.92 -1.36 0.80
CA ALA A 26 -6.55 -2.57 1.36
C ALA A 26 -8.04 -2.31 1.70
N LEU A 27 -8.34 -1.19 2.34
CA LEU A 27 -9.71 -0.83 2.74
C LEU A 27 -10.66 -0.59 1.57
N LEU A 28 -10.14 -0.37 0.36
CA LEU A 28 -10.94 -0.31 -0.86
C LEU A 28 -11.52 -1.68 -1.28
N GLY A 29 -11.02 -2.77 -0.73
CA GLY A 29 -11.55 -4.11 -0.98
C GLY A 29 -11.57 -4.47 -2.47
N LYS A 30 -12.76 -4.82 -2.99
CA LYS A 30 -12.98 -5.20 -4.40
C LYS A 30 -13.25 -4.01 -5.33
N THR A 31 -13.08 -2.79 -4.87
CA THR A 31 -13.26 -1.57 -5.66
C THR A 31 -12.35 -1.57 -6.89
N GLU A 32 -12.89 -1.17 -8.02
CA GLU A 32 -12.22 -1.18 -9.32
C GLU A 32 -12.18 0.21 -9.96
N LEU A 33 -11.02 0.57 -10.50
CA LEU A 33 -10.89 1.69 -11.44
C LEU A 33 -10.93 1.13 -12.86
N LYS A 34 -11.97 1.44 -13.61
CA LYS A 34 -12.12 1.05 -15.01
C LYS A 34 -11.51 2.10 -15.94
N LEU A 35 -10.51 1.68 -16.70
CA LEU A 35 -9.91 2.51 -17.75
C LEU A 35 -10.62 2.31 -19.09
N PHE A 36 -10.86 1.05 -19.47
CA PHE A 36 -11.60 0.59 -20.65
C PHE A 36 -12.54 -0.54 -20.25
N SER A 37 -13.33 -1.04 -21.21
CA SER A 37 -14.28 -2.14 -20.95
C SER A 37 -13.63 -3.40 -20.38
N THR A 38 -12.37 -3.68 -20.73
CA THR A 38 -11.62 -4.89 -20.35
C THR A 38 -10.48 -4.62 -19.36
N HIS A 39 -10.07 -3.36 -19.17
CA HIS A 39 -8.95 -3.00 -18.31
C HIS A 39 -9.42 -2.35 -17.03
N LYS A 40 -9.12 -3.01 -15.92
CA LYS A 40 -9.49 -2.57 -14.57
C LYS A 40 -8.31 -2.74 -13.62
N GLU A 41 -8.16 -1.82 -12.69
CA GLU A 41 -7.16 -1.86 -11.62
C GLU A 41 -7.82 -1.73 -10.26
N ARG A 42 -7.19 -2.30 -9.22
CA ARG A 42 -7.64 -2.21 -7.83
C ARG A 42 -6.70 -1.37 -7.00
N GLY A 43 -7.13 -0.99 -5.79
CA GLY A 43 -6.35 -0.12 -4.92
C GLY A 43 -5.18 -0.79 -4.20
N ASN A 44 -5.11 -2.12 -4.16
CA ASN A 44 -4.05 -2.84 -3.46
C ASN A 44 -2.66 -2.55 -4.03
N MET A 45 -1.66 -2.32 -3.17
CA MET A 45 -0.31 -1.92 -3.58
C MET A 45 0.76 -2.34 -2.58
N TYR A 46 2.01 -2.39 -3.03
CA TYR A 46 3.16 -2.75 -2.22
C TYR A 46 4.11 -1.57 -2.08
N PHE A 47 4.41 -1.19 -0.84
CA PHE A 47 5.32 -0.11 -0.50
C PHE A 47 6.50 -0.62 0.32
N ILE A 48 7.67 -0.04 0.07
CA ILE A 48 8.84 -0.17 0.94
C ILE A 48 9.34 1.22 1.30
N ALA A 49 9.31 1.53 2.58
CA ALA A 49 9.80 2.78 3.13
C ALA A 49 11.21 2.57 3.69
N LEU A 50 12.18 3.27 3.12
CA LEU A 50 13.57 3.23 3.53
C LEU A 50 13.89 4.47 4.38
N ALA A 51 14.30 4.24 5.61
CA ALA A 51 14.72 5.32 6.49
C ALA A 51 15.85 4.86 7.43
N PRO A 52 16.73 5.77 7.90
CA PRO A 52 17.76 5.44 8.86
C PRO A 52 17.21 4.82 10.15
N SER A 53 18.08 4.19 10.92
CA SER A 53 17.71 3.76 12.28
C SER A 53 17.37 5.00 13.11
N GLY A 54 16.34 4.90 13.93
CA GLY A 54 15.87 6.03 14.77
C GLY A 54 14.96 7.05 14.04
N ALA A 55 14.68 6.89 12.76
CA ALA A 55 13.82 7.81 11.99
C ALA A 55 12.30 7.66 12.24
N GLY A 56 11.89 6.89 13.26
CA GLY A 56 10.48 6.75 13.60
C GLY A 56 9.67 5.80 12.69
N LYS A 57 10.30 4.76 12.13
CA LYS A 57 9.63 3.74 11.28
C LYS A 57 8.53 3.00 12.03
N THR A 58 8.84 2.46 13.21
CA THR A 58 7.88 1.73 14.06
C THR A 58 6.68 2.60 14.47
N PRO A 59 6.86 3.84 14.98
CA PRO A 59 5.75 4.74 15.20
C PRO A 59 4.92 5.02 13.95
N ALA A 60 5.56 5.22 12.78
CA ALA A 60 4.85 5.43 11.52
C ALA A 60 3.94 4.23 11.17
N ALA A 61 4.46 3.00 11.29
CA ALA A 61 3.68 1.78 11.08
C ALA A 61 2.50 1.68 12.04
N GLN A 62 2.72 2.01 13.31
CA GLN A 62 1.67 1.96 14.34
C GLN A 62 0.54 2.94 14.06
N ILE A 63 0.84 4.23 13.88
CA ILE A 63 -0.20 5.28 13.74
C ILE A 63 -0.89 5.25 12.37
N SER A 64 -0.22 4.81 11.32
CA SER A 64 -0.78 4.80 9.97
C SER A 64 -1.53 3.52 9.59
N CYS A 65 -1.23 2.42 10.25
CA CYS A 65 -1.74 1.11 9.87
C CYS A 65 -2.23 0.31 11.09
N THR A 66 -1.31 -0.09 11.99
CA THR A 66 -1.60 -1.12 13.00
C THR A 66 -2.69 -0.68 13.98
N GLN A 67 -2.53 0.49 14.61
CA GLN A 67 -3.48 0.97 15.61
C GLN A 67 -4.87 1.27 15.04
N PRO A 68 -5.02 2.03 13.95
CA PRO A 68 -6.33 2.30 13.36
C PRO A 68 -7.05 1.04 12.91
N ILE A 69 -6.33 0.05 12.40
CA ILE A 69 -6.94 -1.21 11.95
C ILE A 69 -7.34 -2.06 13.16
N VAL A 70 -6.39 -2.41 14.03
CA VAL A 70 -6.62 -3.41 15.11
C VAL A 70 -7.47 -2.84 16.22
N ASN A 71 -7.15 -1.64 16.70
CA ASN A 71 -7.78 -1.07 17.90
C ASN A 71 -9.13 -0.41 17.61
N HIS A 72 -9.39 -0.03 16.36
CA HIS A 72 -10.62 0.66 16.00
C HIS A 72 -11.45 -0.13 14.99
N LEU A 73 -10.95 -0.34 13.77
CA LEU A 73 -11.76 -0.87 12.68
C LEU A 73 -12.15 -2.35 12.90
N GLU A 74 -11.21 -3.24 13.24
CA GLU A 74 -11.49 -4.66 13.48
C GLU A 74 -12.43 -4.85 14.66
N VAL A 75 -12.26 -4.07 15.73
CA VAL A 75 -13.20 -4.07 16.86
C VAL A 75 -14.61 -3.69 16.43
N LYS A 76 -14.73 -2.68 15.56
CA LYS A 76 -16.04 -2.15 15.12
C LYS A 76 -16.77 -3.07 14.15
N ILE A 77 -16.06 -3.74 13.25
CA ILE A 77 -16.67 -4.65 12.27
C ILE A 77 -16.96 -6.05 12.83
N GLY A 78 -16.62 -6.31 14.08
CA GLY A 78 -16.74 -7.59 14.76
C GLY A 78 -15.44 -8.39 14.69
N GLY A 79 -14.83 -8.65 15.83
CA GLY A 79 -13.46 -9.14 16.03
C GLY A 79 -13.05 -10.44 15.33
N ASP A 80 -13.98 -11.11 14.64
CA ASP A 80 -13.68 -12.30 13.82
C ASP A 80 -13.14 -11.94 12.42
N LYS A 81 -13.19 -10.65 12.02
CA LYS A 81 -12.72 -10.18 10.73
C LYS A 81 -11.37 -9.51 10.89
N GLN A 82 -10.33 -10.18 10.49
CA GLN A 82 -8.99 -9.62 10.45
C GLN A 82 -8.75 -8.90 9.12
N ILE A 83 -8.21 -7.69 9.17
CA ILE A 83 -7.74 -6.91 8.00
C ILE A 83 -6.22 -6.84 8.04
N LEU A 84 -5.64 -6.67 9.23
CA LEU A 84 -4.20 -6.72 9.43
C LEU A 84 -3.74 -8.18 9.51
N VAL A 85 -2.80 -8.54 8.64
CA VAL A 85 -2.18 -9.86 8.63
C VAL A 85 -0.71 -9.71 9.01
N ASP A 86 -0.32 -10.35 10.09
CA ASP A 86 1.07 -10.45 10.51
C ASP A 86 1.84 -11.39 9.58
N ASN A 87 3.13 -11.55 9.86
CA ASN A 87 4.12 -12.31 9.11
C ASN A 87 3.70 -13.78 8.91
N SER A 88 2.63 -13.97 8.15
CA SER A 88 1.98 -15.26 7.94
C SER A 88 2.72 -16.11 6.93
N SER A 89 2.71 -17.43 7.15
CA SER A 89 3.11 -18.39 6.10
C SER A 89 2.15 -18.30 4.90
N VAL A 90 2.58 -18.79 3.74
CA VAL A 90 1.71 -18.87 2.55
C VAL A 90 0.40 -19.60 2.85
N SER A 91 0.44 -20.66 3.66
CA SER A 91 -0.75 -21.40 4.09
C SER A 91 -1.66 -20.57 5.01
N GLY A 92 -1.10 -19.73 5.88
CA GLY A 92 -1.85 -18.82 6.74
C GLY A 92 -2.57 -17.74 5.91
N LEU A 93 -1.87 -17.09 5.00
CA LEU A 93 -2.47 -16.15 4.03
C LEU A 93 -3.59 -16.81 3.22
N PHE A 94 -3.38 -18.05 2.79
CA PHE A 94 -4.38 -18.77 2.03
C PHE A 94 -5.65 -19.06 2.84
N SER A 95 -5.49 -19.51 4.08
CA SER A 95 -6.62 -19.71 4.99
C SER A 95 -7.40 -18.42 5.21
N TYR A 96 -6.69 -17.29 5.30
CA TYR A 96 -7.30 -15.97 5.36
C TYR A 96 -8.19 -15.70 4.14
N PHE A 97 -7.68 -15.87 2.90
CA PHE A 97 -8.44 -15.62 1.68
C PHE A 97 -9.66 -16.52 1.49
N LEU A 98 -9.66 -17.71 2.09
CA LEU A 98 -10.82 -18.60 2.05
C LEU A 98 -11.95 -18.15 2.98
N ASN A 99 -11.59 -17.61 4.12
CA ASN A 99 -12.54 -17.28 5.19
C ASN A 99 -13.01 -15.82 5.09
N GLU A 100 -12.13 -14.93 4.64
CA GLU A 100 -12.38 -13.49 4.61
C GLU A 100 -12.62 -12.97 3.19
N LYS A 101 -13.56 -12.03 3.07
CA LYS A 101 -13.88 -11.37 1.80
C LYS A 101 -13.13 -10.05 1.61
N ALA A 102 -12.41 -9.60 2.63
CA ALA A 102 -11.65 -8.35 2.62
C ALA A 102 -10.30 -8.51 1.91
N VAL A 103 -9.70 -7.40 1.51
CA VAL A 103 -8.31 -7.33 1.08
C VAL A 103 -7.45 -7.06 2.31
N PRO A 104 -6.57 -7.98 2.71
CA PRO A 104 -5.73 -7.75 3.86
C PRO A 104 -4.62 -6.75 3.59
N ILE A 105 -4.12 -6.13 4.67
CA ILE A 105 -2.85 -5.41 4.67
C ILE A 105 -1.83 -6.15 5.52
N MET A 106 -0.63 -6.26 4.98
CA MET A 106 0.54 -6.72 5.71
C MET A 106 1.43 -5.51 6.02
N CYS A 107 1.61 -5.21 7.32
CA CYS A 107 2.47 -4.15 7.80
C CYS A 107 3.68 -4.77 8.49
N ILE A 108 4.88 -4.59 7.92
CA ILE A 108 6.09 -5.26 8.37
C ILE A 108 7.12 -4.24 8.80
N ASP A 109 7.36 -4.16 10.10
CA ASP A 109 8.54 -3.47 10.62
C ASP A 109 9.77 -4.36 10.39
N GLU A 110 10.87 -3.78 9.90
CA GLU A 110 12.08 -4.50 9.49
C GLU A 110 11.84 -5.60 8.43
N CYS A 111 11.25 -5.23 7.30
CA CYS A 111 10.81 -6.14 6.23
C CYS A 111 11.93 -6.99 5.58
N GLN A 112 13.22 -6.73 5.88
CA GLN A 112 14.33 -7.56 5.40
C GLN A 112 14.21 -9.03 5.85
N GLY A 113 13.56 -9.30 6.98
CA GLY A 113 13.31 -10.66 7.48
C GLY A 113 12.28 -11.41 6.64
N PHE A 114 11.29 -10.71 6.11
CA PHE A 114 10.24 -11.28 5.27
C PHE A 114 10.78 -11.85 3.96
N PHE A 115 11.77 -11.18 3.37
CA PHE A 115 12.39 -11.58 2.12
C PHE A 115 13.63 -12.46 2.30
N ASN A 116 13.92 -12.98 3.51
CA ASN A 116 15.13 -13.75 3.79
C ASN A 116 15.02 -15.20 3.26
N PRO A 117 16.00 -15.67 2.43
CA PRO A 117 16.01 -17.00 1.82
C PRO A 117 16.44 -18.16 2.70
N SER A 118 16.76 -17.94 3.97
CA SER A 118 17.20 -19.03 4.86
C SER A 118 16.11 -20.06 5.17
N LYS A 119 14.87 -19.77 4.82
CA LYS A 119 13.78 -20.78 4.73
C LYS A 119 13.87 -21.40 3.34
N SER A 120 13.89 -22.68 3.22
CA SER A 120 14.20 -23.53 2.06
C SER A 120 13.91 -22.91 0.67
N SER A 121 14.78 -23.15 -0.30
CA SER A 121 14.72 -22.55 -1.66
C SER A 121 13.36 -22.74 -2.37
N ASN A 122 12.63 -23.80 -2.02
CA ASN A 122 11.33 -24.10 -2.60
C ASN A 122 10.20 -23.22 -2.03
N ASP A 123 10.25 -22.84 -0.74
CA ASP A 123 9.22 -22.02 -0.12
C ASP A 123 9.27 -20.55 -0.58
N GLN A 124 10.44 -20.07 -1.01
CA GLN A 124 10.61 -18.68 -1.45
C GLN A 124 10.12 -18.40 -2.86
N SER A 125 10.38 -19.30 -3.80
CA SER A 125 9.89 -19.14 -5.18
C SER A 125 8.36 -19.15 -5.21
N LEU A 126 7.75 -20.02 -4.42
CA LEU A 126 6.31 -20.06 -4.22
C LEU A 126 5.80 -18.76 -3.59
N THR A 127 6.50 -18.19 -2.61
CA THR A 127 6.10 -16.94 -1.95
C THR A 127 6.14 -15.75 -2.91
N MET A 128 7.19 -15.60 -3.74
CA MET A 128 7.28 -14.51 -4.72
C MET A 128 6.21 -14.60 -5.79
N GLU A 129 5.96 -15.80 -6.34
CA GLU A 129 4.90 -16.00 -7.32
C GLU A 129 3.52 -15.68 -6.73
N HIS A 130 3.26 -16.11 -5.52
CA HIS A 130 2.02 -15.80 -4.82
C HIS A 130 1.87 -14.31 -4.57
N MET A 131 2.92 -13.62 -4.15
CA MET A 131 2.91 -12.17 -3.95
C MET A 131 2.62 -11.42 -5.24
N CYS A 132 3.20 -11.86 -6.37
CA CYS A 132 2.88 -11.31 -7.69
C CYS A 132 1.39 -11.44 -8.02
N LYS A 133 0.80 -12.61 -7.78
CA LYS A 133 -0.63 -12.86 -8.01
C LYS A 133 -1.51 -12.00 -7.11
N LEU A 134 -1.14 -11.87 -5.83
CA LEU A 134 -1.86 -11.06 -4.85
C LEU A 134 -1.79 -9.55 -5.17
N TYR A 135 -0.69 -9.11 -5.77
CA TYR A 135 -0.55 -7.74 -6.26
C TYR A 135 -1.47 -7.46 -7.45
N ASP A 136 -1.59 -8.38 -8.40
CA ASP A 136 -2.46 -8.21 -9.56
C ASP A 136 -3.95 -8.24 -9.19
N GLY A 137 -4.31 -8.95 -8.10
CA GLY A 137 -5.65 -8.90 -7.52
C GLY A 137 -6.75 -9.61 -8.30
N ASP A 138 -6.40 -10.27 -9.41
CA ASP A 138 -7.35 -10.99 -10.28
C ASP A 138 -7.13 -12.51 -10.29
N ALA A 139 -6.15 -12.97 -9.53
CA ALA A 139 -5.78 -14.36 -9.58
C ALA A 139 -6.78 -15.25 -8.84
N SER A 140 -7.27 -16.27 -9.52
CA SER A 140 -7.80 -17.44 -8.83
C SER A 140 -6.65 -18.11 -8.08
N TYR A 141 -6.72 -18.06 -6.76
CA TYR A 141 -5.72 -18.65 -5.90
C TYR A 141 -6.21 -20.03 -5.45
N SER A 142 -5.47 -21.08 -5.76
CA SER A 142 -5.83 -22.44 -5.35
C SER A 142 -4.65 -23.18 -4.76
N VAL A 143 -4.85 -23.87 -3.65
CA VAL A 143 -3.86 -24.74 -3.00
C VAL A 143 -4.39 -26.17 -2.96
N LYS A 144 -3.49 -27.12 -3.04
CA LYS A 144 -3.80 -28.53 -2.83
C LYS A 144 -4.02 -28.77 -1.34
N GLY A 145 -5.26 -28.94 -0.91
CA GLY A 145 -5.59 -29.24 0.48
C GLY A 145 -5.11 -30.64 0.89
N ASN A 146 -5.12 -30.91 2.20
CA ASN A 146 -4.62 -32.14 2.83
C ASN A 146 -5.25 -33.47 2.34
N LYS A 147 -6.25 -33.46 1.50
CA LYS A 147 -6.90 -34.63 0.91
C LYS A 147 -6.91 -34.60 -0.62
N GLY A 148 -5.97 -33.89 -1.25
CA GLY A 148 -5.92 -33.77 -2.70
C GLY A 148 -7.03 -32.89 -3.33
N LYS A 149 -7.95 -32.36 -2.53
CA LYS A 149 -9.01 -31.47 -2.97
C LYS A 149 -8.42 -30.09 -3.21
N ARG A 150 -8.60 -29.52 -4.41
CA ARG A 150 -8.24 -28.13 -4.66
C ARG A 150 -9.21 -27.23 -3.90
N ILE A 151 -8.67 -26.39 -3.05
CA ILE A 151 -9.40 -25.33 -2.37
C ILE A 151 -8.97 -24.02 -3.05
N GLY A 152 -9.90 -23.21 -3.52
CA GLY A 152 -9.58 -22.00 -4.27
C GLY A 152 -10.52 -20.86 -3.96
N THR A 153 -10.01 -19.65 -4.06
CA THR A 153 -10.78 -18.41 -4.12
C THR A 153 -10.68 -17.81 -5.51
N GLN A 154 -11.77 -17.21 -5.99
CA GLN A 154 -11.78 -16.50 -7.26
C GLN A 154 -11.18 -15.09 -7.16
N PHE A 155 -10.95 -14.63 -5.95
CA PHE A 155 -10.42 -13.30 -5.68
C PHE A 155 -9.40 -13.38 -4.53
N ALA A 156 -8.18 -12.97 -4.81
CA ALA A 156 -7.16 -12.76 -3.81
C ALA A 156 -6.35 -11.52 -4.17
N ALA A 157 -6.32 -10.56 -3.26
CA ALA A 157 -5.52 -9.34 -3.36
C ALA A 157 -4.97 -9.01 -1.98
N MET A 158 -3.83 -8.32 -1.92
CA MET A 158 -3.22 -7.89 -0.67
C MET A 158 -2.51 -6.57 -0.87
N SER A 159 -2.53 -5.71 0.14
CA SER A 159 -1.62 -4.57 0.26
C SER A 159 -0.46 -4.92 1.18
N LEU A 160 0.69 -4.29 0.97
CA LEU A 160 1.87 -4.46 1.81
C LEU A 160 2.56 -3.12 2.04
N VAL A 161 2.93 -2.85 3.27
CA VAL A 161 3.91 -1.84 3.63
C VAL A 161 5.04 -2.46 4.43
N GLY A 162 6.26 -2.28 3.96
CA GLY A 162 7.48 -2.72 4.64
C GLY A 162 8.36 -1.53 5.01
N TYR A 163 8.91 -1.55 6.21
CA TYR A 163 9.87 -0.56 6.67
C TYR A 163 11.23 -1.21 6.85
N THR A 164 12.31 -0.54 6.42
CA THR A 164 13.68 -1.02 6.63
C THR A 164 14.70 0.11 6.49
N THR A 165 15.96 -0.17 6.73
CA THR A 165 17.04 0.78 6.47
C THR A 165 17.58 0.65 5.04
N PRO A 166 18.09 1.73 4.41
CA PRO A 166 18.67 1.66 3.07
C PRO A 166 19.77 0.59 2.94
N LYS A 167 20.65 0.49 3.95
CA LYS A 167 21.72 -0.51 3.97
C LYS A 167 21.19 -1.94 3.93
N MET A 168 20.21 -2.26 4.77
CA MET A 168 19.62 -3.61 4.82
C MET A 168 18.84 -3.93 3.55
N PHE A 169 18.17 -2.93 2.98
CA PHE A 169 17.47 -3.08 1.72
C PHE A 169 18.43 -3.44 0.58
N LEU A 170 19.50 -2.67 0.38
CA LEU A 170 20.49 -2.92 -0.67
C LEU A 170 21.19 -4.27 -0.49
N GLN A 171 21.65 -4.59 0.71
CA GLN A 171 22.42 -5.81 0.96
C GLN A 171 21.60 -7.10 0.93
N LYS A 172 20.36 -7.07 1.39
CA LYS A 172 19.58 -8.31 1.61
C LYS A 172 18.39 -8.46 0.68
N LEU A 173 17.88 -7.36 0.13
CA LEU A 173 16.64 -7.34 -0.62
C LEU A 173 16.87 -7.05 -2.09
N TRP A 174 17.54 -5.94 -2.39
CA TRP A 174 17.60 -5.40 -3.75
C TRP A 174 18.30 -6.33 -4.72
N GLY A 175 19.50 -6.82 -4.41
CA GLY A 175 20.23 -7.75 -5.28
C GLY A 175 19.40 -8.99 -5.65
N ARG A 176 18.67 -9.54 -4.71
CA ARG A 176 17.82 -10.74 -4.92
C ARG A 176 16.55 -10.46 -5.68
N VAL A 177 15.96 -9.31 -5.43
CA VAL A 177 14.73 -8.86 -6.09
C VAL A 177 15.01 -8.54 -7.56
N VAL A 178 16.17 -7.95 -7.87
CA VAL A 178 16.62 -7.63 -9.23
C VAL A 178 17.14 -8.85 -9.99
N GLU A 179 17.86 -9.76 -9.33
CA GLU A 179 18.32 -11.01 -9.94
C GLU A 179 17.18 -11.93 -10.39
N ASN A 180 16.05 -11.89 -9.69
CA ASN A 180 14.85 -12.61 -10.09
C ASN A 180 14.08 -11.83 -11.18
N LYS A 181 14.34 -12.16 -12.44
CA LYS A 181 13.69 -11.59 -13.65
C LYS A 181 12.16 -11.76 -13.73
N ASN A 182 11.49 -12.18 -12.64
CA ASN A 182 10.05 -12.48 -12.60
C ASN A 182 9.14 -11.24 -12.46
N GLY A 183 9.69 -10.04 -12.49
CA GLY A 183 8.94 -8.79 -12.39
C GLY A 183 8.41 -8.46 -10.99
N PHE A 184 8.75 -9.21 -9.95
CA PHE A 184 8.35 -8.96 -8.56
C PHE A 184 8.85 -7.60 -8.05
N ALA A 185 10.11 -7.25 -8.37
CA ALA A 185 10.71 -5.96 -8.01
C ALA A 185 9.90 -4.75 -8.46
N TYR A 186 9.28 -4.86 -9.63
CA TYR A 186 8.52 -3.75 -10.24
C TYR A 186 7.14 -3.53 -9.62
N GLN A 187 6.73 -4.39 -8.71
CA GLN A 187 5.48 -4.24 -7.98
C GLN A 187 5.63 -3.33 -6.75
N PHE A 188 6.87 -3.16 -6.28
CA PHE A 188 7.13 -2.32 -5.12
C PHE A 188 7.36 -0.87 -5.50
N LEU A 189 6.70 0.02 -4.81
CA LEU A 189 7.00 1.43 -4.76
C LEU A 189 7.96 1.66 -3.60
N VAL A 190 9.22 1.97 -3.92
CA VAL A 190 10.29 2.15 -2.93
C VAL A 190 10.52 3.64 -2.72
N PHE A 191 10.51 4.08 -1.48
CA PHE A 191 10.73 5.47 -1.11
C PHE A 191 11.84 5.59 -0.06
N CYS A 192 12.77 6.53 -0.28
CA CYS A 192 13.81 6.88 0.68
C CYS A 192 13.42 8.16 1.40
N CYS A 193 13.22 8.08 2.71
CA CYS A 193 13.06 9.26 3.55
C CYS A 193 14.44 9.85 3.87
N SER A 194 14.60 11.15 3.64
CA SER A 194 15.78 11.88 4.11
C SER A 194 15.83 11.87 5.63
N GLN A 195 17.03 11.94 6.18
CA GLN A 195 17.25 12.09 7.60
C GLN A 195 17.05 13.57 7.98
N GLU A 196 15.81 14.04 7.98
CA GLU A 196 15.53 15.18 8.80
C GLU A 196 15.51 14.67 10.23
N ASN A 197 16.38 15.22 11.07
CA ASN A 197 16.38 14.93 12.48
C ASN A 197 14.97 15.16 12.99
N VAL A 198 14.26 14.09 13.34
CA VAL A 198 13.09 14.19 14.17
C VAL A 198 13.61 14.72 15.49
N SER A 199 13.69 16.05 15.59
CA SER A 199 13.97 16.67 16.88
C SER A 199 12.86 16.15 17.78
N ILE A 200 13.24 15.46 18.84
CA ILE A 200 12.36 15.21 19.96
C ILE A 200 12.15 16.61 20.56
N VAL A 201 11.29 17.38 19.92
CA VAL A 201 10.80 18.63 20.48
C VAL A 201 10.08 18.25 21.75
N ASP A 202 10.41 18.94 22.83
CA ASP A 202 9.90 18.68 24.16
C ASP A 202 8.43 18.30 24.13
N LYS A 203 8.15 17.05 24.48
CA LYS A 203 6.81 16.45 24.44
C LYS A 203 5.81 17.10 25.37
N GLU A 204 6.22 18.05 26.19
CA GLU A 204 5.39 18.67 27.22
C GLU A 204 4.48 19.78 26.70
N GLU A 205 4.71 20.38 25.53
CA GLU A 205 3.90 21.50 25.03
C GLU A 205 2.85 21.16 23.98
N TYR A 206 2.89 19.96 23.37
CA TYR A 206 1.87 19.56 22.37
C TYR A 206 0.69 18.88 23.07
N SER A 207 -0.43 19.55 23.09
CA SER A 207 -1.61 19.11 23.81
C SER A 207 -2.08 17.74 23.32
N SER A 208 -2.20 16.80 24.26
CA SER A 208 -2.80 15.47 24.06
C SER A 208 -4.15 15.50 23.31
N GLN A 209 -4.88 16.60 23.36
CA GLN A 209 -6.17 16.79 22.69
C GLN A 209 -6.06 16.89 21.16
N LEU A 210 -5.01 17.50 20.60
CA LEU A 210 -4.82 17.59 19.14
C LEU A 210 -4.40 16.27 18.53
N ASP A 211 -3.61 15.48 19.26
CA ASP A 211 -3.20 14.14 18.83
C ASP A 211 -4.38 13.17 18.84
N GLU A 212 -5.18 13.21 19.89
CA GLU A 212 -6.40 12.41 20.01
C GLU A 212 -7.42 12.75 18.92
N PHE A 213 -7.57 14.04 18.59
CA PHE A 213 -8.41 14.47 17.46
C PHE A 213 -7.87 14.00 16.12
N ALA A 214 -6.58 14.04 15.89
CA ALA A 214 -5.97 13.63 14.63
C ALA A 214 -6.03 12.10 14.43
N ILE A 215 -5.80 11.32 15.49
CA ILE A 215 -5.94 9.85 15.47
C ILE A 215 -7.41 9.48 15.25
N SER A 216 -8.34 10.02 16.01
CA SER A 216 -9.76 9.75 15.86
C SER A 216 -10.31 10.14 14.48
N SER A 217 -9.71 11.16 13.85
CA SER A 217 -10.05 11.54 12.47
C SER A 217 -9.59 10.51 11.45
N LEU A 218 -8.39 9.93 11.61
CA LEU A 218 -7.88 8.88 10.73
C LEU A 218 -8.70 7.58 10.89
N ASP A 219 -9.02 7.20 12.11
CA ASP A 219 -9.88 6.06 12.43
C ASP A 219 -11.24 6.19 11.75
N LEU A 220 -11.85 7.37 11.84
CA LEU A 220 -13.12 7.67 11.20
C LEU A 220 -13.02 7.61 9.66
N VAL A 221 -11.94 8.12 9.08
CA VAL A 221 -11.69 8.05 7.62
C VAL A 221 -11.61 6.61 7.18
N TYR A 222 -10.84 5.77 7.87
CA TYR A 222 -10.70 4.34 7.55
C TYR A 222 -12.02 3.60 7.66
N GLU A 223 -12.76 3.83 8.72
CA GLU A 223 -14.10 3.26 8.91
C GLU A 223 -15.04 3.61 7.75
N LYS A 224 -15.09 4.89 7.36
CA LYS A 224 -15.94 5.34 6.27
C LYS A 224 -15.53 4.75 4.92
N ILE A 225 -14.22 4.64 4.66
CA ILE A 225 -13.71 3.96 3.46
C ILE A 225 -14.14 2.51 3.46
N TYR A 226 -13.91 1.79 4.56
CA TYR A 226 -14.26 0.38 4.67
C TYR A 226 -15.77 0.15 4.49
N ALA A 227 -16.59 0.91 5.19
CA ALA A 227 -18.04 0.79 5.11
C ALA A 227 -18.61 1.02 3.70
N GLU A 228 -18.05 2.01 2.96
CA GLU A 228 -18.51 2.29 1.59
C GLU A 228 -18.08 1.22 0.59
N HIS A 229 -16.91 0.59 0.77
CA HIS A 229 -16.29 -0.21 -0.27
C HIS A 229 -16.34 -1.73 -0.01
N ASN A 230 -16.73 -2.15 1.20
CA ASN A 230 -16.79 -3.58 1.57
C ASN A 230 -18.21 -4.07 1.91
N CYS A 231 -19.22 -3.17 1.93
CA CYS A 231 -20.60 -3.52 2.19
C CYS A 231 -21.40 -3.46 0.88
N GLY A 232 -21.50 -4.56 0.15
CA GLY A 232 -22.30 -4.66 -1.07
C GLY A 232 -21.50 -5.02 -2.33
N ASP A 233 -22.00 -4.56 -3.49
CA ASP A 233 -21.36 -4.79 -4.78
C ASP A 233 -20.04 -3.99 -4.92
N PRO A 234 -19.08 -4.48 -5.73
CA PRO A 234 -17.85 -3.76 -6.00
C PRO A 234 -18.10 -2.36 -6.54
N VAL A 235 -17.47 -1.38 -5.90
CA VAL A 235 -17.58 0.02 -6.30
C VAL A 235 -16.71 0.28 -7.53
N GLU A 236 -17.27 0.96 -8.53
CA GLU A 236 -16.57 1.29 -9.77
C GLU A 236 -16.25 2.78 -9.86
N TYR A 237 -14.99 3.08 -10.17
CA TYR A 237 -14.49 4.42 -10.48
C TYR A 237 -14.05 4.53 -11.94
N LYS A 238 -14.03 5.76 -12.47
CA LYS A 238 -13.55 6.07 -13.82
C LYS A 238 -12.68 7.33 -13.80
N LEU A 239 -11.72 7.40 -14.70
CA LEU A 239 -11.00 8.65 -14.92
C LEU A 239 -11.89 9.66 -15.66
N THR A 240 -11.81 10.94 -15.32
CA THR A 240 -12.32 12.02 -16.18
C THR A 240 -11.58 12.04 -17.51
N VAL A 241 -12.08 12.77 -18.49
CA VAL A 241 -11.44 12.90 -19.80
C VAL A 241 -10.01 13.43 -19.66
N GLY A 242 -9.83 14.53 -18.91
CA GLY A 242 -8.52 15.11 -18.70
C GLY A 242 -7.58 14.21 -17.90
N ALA A 243 -8.09 13.47 -16.90
CA ALA A 243 -7.30 12.47 -16.17
C ALA A 243 -6.79 11.33 -17.09
N LYS A 244 -7.62 10.89 -18.07
CA LYS A 244 -7.18 9.92 -19.07
C LYS A 244 -6.08 10.46 -19.97
N GLU A 245 -6.17 11.71 -20.40
CA GLU A 245 -5.14 12.34 -21.23
C GLU A 245 -3.80 12.44 -20.47
N ILE A 246 -3.83 12.81 -19.19
CA ILE A 246 -2.65 12.87 -18.34
C ILE A 246 -2.01 11.47 -18.23
N TYR A 247 -2.82 10.46 -17.97
CA TYR A 247 -2.36 9.08 -17.89
C TYR A 247 -1.75 8.57 -19.20
N GLN A 248 -2.37 8.86 -20.36
CA GLN A 248 -1.87 8.49 -21.67
C GLN A 248 -0.54 9.15 -22.00
N LYS A 249 -0.37 10.44 -21.66
CA LYS A 249 0.89 11.16 -21.80
C LYS A 249 1.99 10.52 -20.95
N TYR A 250 1.67 10.16 -19.71
CA TYR A 250 2.61 9.49 -18.82
C TYR A 250 3.10 8.14 -19.38
N ILE A 251 2.20 7.30 -19.91
CA ILE A 251 2.58 6.03 -20.54
C ILE A 251 3.49 6.27 -21.75
N ALA A 252 3.12 7.21 -22.63
CA ALA A 252 3.90 7.53 -23.83
C ALA A 252 5.32 8.02 -23.49
N GLN A 253 5.45 8.83 -22.46
CA GLN A 253 6.74 9.31 -21.96
C GLN A 253 7.59 8.17 -21.37
N SER A 254 7.01 7.34 -20.51
CA SER A 254 7.70 6.18 -19.92
C SER A 254 8.22 5.21 -20.98
N ALA A 255 7.43 4.97 -22.04
CA ALA A 255 7.84 4.11 -23.16
C ALA A 255 9.04 4.67 -23.94
N GLN A 256 9.13 5.99 -24.09
CA GLN A 256 10.27 6.64 -24.75
C GLN A 256 11.57 6.56 -23.95
N GLU A 257 11.47 6.56 -22.63
CA GLU A 257 12.61 6.44 -21.71
C GLU A 257 13.17 5.01 -21.60
N GLY A 258 12.59 4.05 -22.32
CA GLY A 258 13.12 2.67 -22.46
C GLY A 258 12.98 1.81 -21.20
N HIS A 259 12.12 2.21 -20.28
CA HIS A 259 11.85 1.43 -19.09
C HIS A 259 11.09 0.14 -19.45
N GLN A 260 11.75 -1.01 -19.50
CA GLN A 260 11.16 -2.34 -19.78
C GLN A 260 10.01 -2.74 -18.84
N SER A 261 9.70 -1.92 -17.85
CA SER A 261 8.69 -2.15 -16.80
C SER A 261 7.39 -1.36 -17.00
N ASP A 262 7.18 -0.74 -18.16
CA ASP A 262 6.14 0.27 -18.39
C ASP A 262 4.73 -0.16 -18.01
N ALA A 263 4.35 -1.41 -18.28
CA ALA A 263 3.03 -1.91 -17.93
C ALA A 263 2.77 -1.96 -16.41
N LYS A 264 3.80 -2.24 -15.58
CA LYS A 264 3.63 -2.32 -14.12
C LYS A 264 3.71 -0.94 -13.46
N VAL A 265 4.55 -0.07 -13.98
CA VAL A 265 4.65 1.32 -13.53
C VAL A 265 3.35 2.07 -13.83
N SER A 266 2.80 1.88 -15.02
CA SER A 266 1.52 2.48 -15.39
C SER A 266 0.36 2.00 -14.50
N LYS A 267 0.33 0.72 -14.12
CA LYS A 267 -0.63 0.18 -13.14
C LYS A 267 -0.52 0.89 -11.79
N ASN A 268 0.68 1.13 -11.30
CA ASN A 268 0.90 1.83 -10.03
C ASN A 268 0.31 3.24 -10.03
N ALA A 269 0.40 3.98 -11.15
CA ALA A 269 -0.21 5.30 -11.25
C ALA A 269 -1.74 5.25 -11.17
N LEU A 270 -2.38 4.25 -11.76
CA LEU A 270 -3.83 4.05 -11.64
C LEU A 270 -4.26 3.67 -10.21
N LYS A 271 -3.52 2.75 -9.59
CA LYS A 271 -3.75 2.34 -8.20
C LYS A 271 -3.62 3.52 -7.24
N LEU A 272 -2.55 4.31 -7.38
CA LEU A 272 -2.34 5.53 -6.60
C LEU A 272 -3.44 6.57 -6.85
N ALA A 273 -3.86 6.78 -8.08
CA ALA A 273 -4.93 7.72 -8.39
C ALA A 273 -6.24 7.33 -7.70
N LEU A 274 -6.59 6.04 -7.69
CA LEU A 274 -7.77 5.54 -6.99
C LEU A 274 -7.66 5.75 -5.47
N VAL A 275 -6.55 5.37 -4.88
CA VAL A 275 -6.31 5.48 -3.42
C VAL A 275 -6.30 6.95 -2.98
N LEU A 276 -5.56 7.81 -3.68
CA LEU A 276 -5.50 9.24 -3.37
C LEU A 276 -6.86 9.91 -3.50
N HIS A 277 -7.64 9.56 -4.53
CA HIS A 277 -8.97 10.13 -4.74
C HIS A 277 -9.90 9.83 -3.56
N VAL A 278 -9.99 8.57 -3.16
CA VAL A 278 -10.87 8.16 -2.07
C VAL A 278 -10.38 8.72 -0.74
N PHE A 279 -9.09 8.62 -0.45
CA PHE A 279 -8.53 9.11 0.80
C PHE A 279 -8.72 10.62 0.96
N TYR A 280 -8.38 11.40 -0.09
CA TYR A 280 -8.50 12.86 -0.06
C TYR A 280 -9.97 13.31 0.13
N ASP A 281 -10.91 12.70 -0.60
CA ASP A 281 -12.34 13.03 -0.45
C ASP A 281 -12.85 12.72 0.97
N ARG A 282 -12.48 11.56 1.51
CA ARG A 282 -12.89 11.18 2.87
C ARG A 282 -12.25 12.04 3.94
N LEU A 283 -10.97 12.36 3.80
CA LEU A 283 -10.27 13.25 4.69
C LEU A 283 -10.89 14.67 4.68
N LYS A 284 -11.15 15.21 3.48
CA LYS A 284 -11.81 16.50 3.32
C LYS A 284 -13.20 16.50 3.98
N LYS A 285 -14.01 15.47 3.73
CA LYS A 285 -15.34 15.34 4.33
C LYS A 285 -15.29 15.23 5.86
N ALA A 286 -14.28 14.56 6.41
CA ALA A 286 -14.08 14.48 7.85
C ALA A 286 -13.73 15.86 8.45
N ILE A 287 -12.86 16.62 7.79
CA ILE A 287 -12.47 17.98 8.21
C ILE A 287 -13.67 18.94 8.10
N ASP A 288 -14.37 18.93 6.97
CA ASP A 288 -15.50 19.83 6.67
C ASP A 288 -16.81 19.37 7.35
N SER A 289 -16.78 18.27 8.10
CA SER A 289 -17.97 17.65 8.72
C SER A 289 -19.12 17.39 7.72
N THR A 290 -18.76 17.10 6.46
CA THR A 290 -19.71 16.83 5.39
C THR A 290 -19.91 15.32 5.18
N VAL A 291 -21.08 14.96 4.64
CA VAL A 291 -21.44 13.56 4.36
C VAL A 291 -21.72 13.35 2.87
N GLY A 292 -21.72 12.09 2.46
CA GLY A 292 -22.04 11.72 1.08
C GLY A 292 -21.02 10.70 0.51
N PRO A 293 -21.35 10.02 -0.59
CA PRO A 293 -20.46 9.07 -1.23
C PRO A 293 -19.26 9.78 -1.88
N VAL A 294 -18.17 9.02 -2.10
CA VAL A 294 -17.03 9.51 -2.90
C VAL A 294 -17.46 9.67 -4.36
N PRO A 295 -17.15 10.79 -5.02
CA PRO A 295 -17.43 10.98 -6.45
C PRO A 295 -16.79 9.85 -7.29
N ARG A 296 -17.53 9.30 -8.26
CA ARG A 296 -17.06 8.16 -9.07
C ARG A 296 -16.08 8.55 -10.18
N GLY A 297 -15.92 9.82 -10.45
CA GLY A 297 -14.97 10.37 -11.42
C GLY A 297 -13.67 10.83 -10.74
N ILE A 298 -12.54 10.21 -11.07
CA ILE A 298 -11.22 10.65 -10.58
C ILE A 298 -10.77 11.87 -11.40
N PRO A 299 -10.53 13.04 -10.76
CA PRO A 299 -10.23 14.27 -11.46
C PRO A 299 -8.74 14.35 -11.89
N ASP A 300 -8.48 15.26 -12.81
CA ASP A 300 -7.17 15.55 -13.39
C ASP A 300 -6.09 15.83 -12.35
N GLN A 301 -6.44 16.60 -11.31
CA GLN A 301 -5.50 16.94 -10.25
C GLN A 301 -5.00 15.70 -9.50
N THR A 302 -5.91 14.76 -9.18
CA THR A 302 -5.54 13.50 -8.53
C THR A 302 -4.63 12.65 -9.41
N MET A 303 -4.93 12.59 -10.72
CA MET A 303 -4.08 11.86 -11.67
C MET A 303 -2.69 12.48 -11.79
N LYS A 304 -2.57 13.82 -11.82
CA LYS A 304 -1.28 14.51 -11.79
C LYS A 304 -0.47 14.16 -10.54
N MET A 305 -1.10 14.16 -9.37
CA MET A 305 -0.44 13.77 -8.11
C MET A 305 0.05 12.31 -8.16
N ALA A 306 -0.77 11.40 -8.63
CA ALA A 306 -0.42 9.98 -8.75
C ALA A 306 0.78 9.76 -9.68
N VAL A 307 0.79 10.41 -10.84
CA VAL A 307 1.91 10.36 -11.79
C VAL A 307 3.18 10.94 -11.18
N SER A 308 3.10 12.09 -10.51
CA SER A 308 4.27 12.71 -9.85
C SER A 308 4.88 11.79 -8.79
N LEU A 309 4.04 11.15 -7.96
CA LEU A 309 4.50 10.17 -6.97
C LEU A 309 5.16 8.96 -7.64
N CYS A 310 4.55 8.40 -8.68
CA CYS A 310 5.15 7.28 -9.43
C CYS A 310 6.51 7.65 -10.02
N SER A 311 6.65 8.83 -10.59
CA SER A 311 7.94 9.31 -11.13
C SER A 311 9.00 9.45 -10.04
N ALA A 312 8.64 9.96 -8.87
CA ALA A 312 9.55 10.04 -7.72
C ALA A 312 10.04 8.65 -7.27
N PHE A 313 9.15 7.65 -7.20
CA PHE A 313 9.52 6.27 -6.87
C PHE A 313 10.45 5.65 -7.92
N LEU A 314 10.26 5.94 -9.21
CA LEU A 314 11.14 5.47 -10.28
C LEU A 314 12.54 6.05 -10.17
N HIS A 315 12.68 7.32 -9.82
CA HIS A 315 13.99 7.95 -9.60
C HIS A 315 14.75 7.30 -8.44
N VAL A 316 14.10 7.02 -7.33
CA VAL A 316 14.71 6.28 -6.21
C VAL A 316 15.21 4.92 -6.66
N LYS A 317 14.42 4.20 -7.47
CA LYS A 317 14.78 2.90 -8.01
C LYS A 317 16.01 2.99 -8.93
N ALA A 318 16.05 3.95 -9.85
CA ALA A 318 17.18 4.15 -10.76
C ALA A 318 18.47 4.46 -9.99
N LEU A 319 18.41 5.25 -8.92
CA LEU A 319 19.54 5.49 -8.04
C LEU A 319 20.03 4.22 -7.34
N MET A 320 19.12 3.34 -6.90
CA MET A 320 19.48 2.07 -6.27
C MET A 320 20.13 1.09 -7.25
N ASP A 321 19.64 1.03 -8.49
CA ASP A 321 20.26 0.23 -9.54
C ASP A 321 21.71 0.69 -9.81
N LEU A 322 21.97 2.00 -9.81
CA LEU A 322 23.33 2.55 -9.92
C LEU A 322 24.21 2.17 -8.73
N VAL A 323 23.73 2.29 -7.51
CA VAL A 323 24.49 1.95 -6.29
C VAL A 323 24.80 0.46 -6.19
N SER A 324 23.96 -0.40 -6.73
CA SER A 324 24.19 -1.86 -6.73
C SER A 324 25.28 -2.33 -7.70
N LEU A 325 25.75 -1.44 -8.59
CA LEU A 325 26.84 -1.72 -9.54
C LEU A 325 28.24 -1.47 -8.96
N PHE A 326 28.33 -0.85 -7.79
CA PHE A 326 29.56 -0.57 -7.04
C PHE A 326 29.61 -1.38 -5.73
#